data_c7094b48aaf1cf6b9d79736082703d3b
#
_entry.id   c7094b48aaf1cf6b9d79736082703d3b
#
_cell.length_a   1.000
_cell.length_b   1.000
_cell.length_c   1.000
_cell.angle_alpha   90.00
_cell.angle_beta   90.00
_cell.angle_gamma   90.00
#
_symmetry.space_group_name_H-M   'P 1'
#
loop_
_entity.id
_entity.type
_entity.pdbx_description
1 polymer ?
#
loop_
_entity_poly.entity_id
_entity_poly.type
_entity_poly.pdbx_seq_one_letter_code
_entity_poly.pdbx_strand_id
1 'polypeptide(L)'
;PTARAHTASHYPVSMPAQAYLGKECVCQLRKGICDQSCVQDMLQTPFYIACLRLSGRRCVVVGGGEVGLEKVEGLLVCDGDVTLIAPEADPELTQLALEGSIRWEQREYETGDLDGALIAIAATDDTDLNIRVFNDAEERAMLVNVVDVPPLCNFILPAIVRTGPLAVAISTAGASPALAKRMKREIGELFGEPYAVLAILLNDARGWAKATLPTYQDRKQFFESIVNGDPDPIELLRAGDAQAVRALIEDAQRAYAPV
;
A
#
# COMPACT_ATOMS: atom_id res chain seq x y z
N PRO A 1 -28.83 28.89 -19.31
CA PRO A 1 -27.56 28.27 -18.94
C PRO A 1 -27.27 28.61 -17.49
N THR A 2 -27.70 27.74 -16.60
CA THR A 2 -27.57 27.89 -15.15
C THR A 2 -26.41 27.02 -14.71
N ALA A 3 -25.31 27.65 -14.28
CA ALA A 3 -24.19 27.03 -13.62
C ALA A 3 -24.65 26.46 -12.27
N ARG A 4 -24.52 25.15 -12.07
CA ARG A 4 -24.66 24.51 -10.75
C ARG A 4 -23.39 24.80 -9.95
N ALA A 5 -23.54 25.56 -8.90
CA ALA A 5 -22.49 25.73 -7.88
C ALA A 5 -22.29 24.40 -7.14
N HIS A 6 -21.06 23.85 -7.20
CA HIS A 6 -20.62 22.81 -6.30
C HIS A 6 -20.38 23.45 -4.93
N THR A 7 -21.25 23.19 -3.99
CA THR A 7 -21.02 23.49 -2.58
C THR A 7 -19.92 22.54 -2.08
N ALA A 8 -18.71 23.08 -1.92
CA ALA A 8 -17.65 22.40 -1.18
C ALA A 8 -18.10 22.30 0.28
N SER A 9 -18.33 21.07 0.75
CA SER A 9 -18.53 20.73 2.15
C SER A 9 -17.26 21.10 2.90
N HIS A 10 -17.32 22.11 3.77
CA HIS A 10 -16.25 22.48 4.67
C HIS A 10 -16.20 21.44 5.80
N TYR A 11 -15.23 20.53 5.73
CA TYR A 11 -14.85 19.73 6.89
C TYR A 11 -13.93 20.56 7.78
N PRO A 12 -14.17 20.64 9.10
CA PRO A 12 -13.28 21.35 9.99
C PRO A 12 -11.94 20.61 10.08
N VAL A 13 -10.88 21.30 9.68
CA VAL A 13 -9.49 20.86 9.82
C VAL A 13 -9.12 21.03 11.31
N SER A 14 -8.56 19.96 11.92
CA SER A 14 -7.98 19.86 13.26
C SER A 14 -8.94 19.61 14.43
N MET A 15 -9.19 18.32 14.68
CA MET A 15 -9.33 17.83 16.06
C MET A 15 -8.16 16.90 16.38
N PRO A 16 -7.57 16.94 17.59
CA PRO A 16 -6.51 16.01 17.98
C PRO A 16 -7.04 14.59 18.01
N ALA A 17 -6.21 13.61 17.61
CA ALA A 17 -6.56 12.18 17.51
C ALA A 17 -7.21 11.60 18.77
N GLN A 18 -6.94 12.20 19.95
CA GLN A 18 -7.59 11.87 21.23
C GLN A 18 -9.11 12.11 21.26
N ALA A 19 -9.67 12.84 20.30
CA ALA A 19 -11.11 13.08 20.21
C ALA A 19 -11.85 11.99 19.43
N TYR A 20 -11.13 11.14 18.64
CA TYR A 20 -11.74 10.09 17.82
C TYR A 20 -11.93 8.76 18.54
N LEU A 21 -11.10 8.48 19.54
CA LEU A 21 -11.27 7.32 20.41
C LEU A 21 -11.50 7.84 21.84
N GLY A 22 -12.77 8.12 22.17
CA GLY A 22 -13.13 8.37 23.56
C GLY A 22 -12.59 7.21 24.42
N LYS A 23 -12.11 7.50 25.63
CA LYS A 23 -11.67 6.49 26.61
C LYS A 23 -12.67 5.35 26.80
N GLU A 24 -13.92 5.55 26.40
CA GLU A 24 -15.01 4.57 26.38
C GLU A 24 -14.85 3.51 25.32
N CYS A 25 -14.31 3.80 24.12
CA CYS A 25 -14.14 2.82 23.04
C CYS A 25 -13.04 1.80 23.39
N VAL A 26 -11.92 2.26 23.94
CA VAL A 26 -10.83 1.37 24.41
C VAL A 26 -11.29 0.51 25.58
N CYS A 27 -12.15 1.04 26.47
CA CYS A 27 -12.73 0.31 27.59
C CYS A 27 -13.74 -0.75 27.14
N GLN A 28 -14.43 -0.56 26.02
CA GLN A 28 -15.38 -1.51 25.44
C GLN A 28 -14.68 -2.66 24.71
N LEU A 29 -13.53 -2.40 24.07
CA LEU A 29 -12.68 -3.46 23.49
C LEU A 29 -12.21 -4.46 24.55
N ARG A 30 -11.84 -3.99 25.75
CA ARG A 30 -11.47 -4.84 26.88
C ARG A 30 -12.62 -5.75 27.38
N LYS A 31 -13.87 -5.42 27.05
CA LYS A 31 -15.06 -6.18 27.45
C LYS A 31 -15.60 -7.09 26.34
N GLY A 32 -14.92 -7.16 25.18
CA GLY A 32 -15.39 -7.93 24.02
C GLY A 32 -16.66 -7.38 23.37
N ILE A 33 -17.06 -6.15 23.68
CA ILE A 33 -18.25 -5.48 23.15
C ILE A 33 -17.75 -4.39 22.18
N CYS A 34 -17.39 -4.81 20.96
CA CYS A 34 -17.23 -3.85 19.88
C CYS A 34 -18.62 -3.50 19.35
N ASP A 35 -19.13 -2.31 19.67
CA ASP A 35 -20.42 -1.85 19.19
C ASP A 35 -20.34 -1.55 17.69
N GLN A 36 -21.42 -1.87 16.96
CA GLN A 36 -21.56 -1.61 15.52
C GLN A 36 -21.36 -0.14 15.13
N SER A 37 -21.46 0.79 16.09
CA SER A 37 -21.18 2.21 15.89
C SER A 37 -19.72 2.49 15.50
N CYS A 38 -18.74 1.77 16.05
CA CYS A 38 -17.31 1.94 15.71
C CYS A 38 -16.99 1.45 14.28
N VAL A 39 -17.68 0.41 13.82
CA VAL A 39 -17.55 -0.10 12.44
C VAL A 39 -18.22 0.85 11.45
N GLN A 40 -19.31 1.49 11.84
CA GLN A 40 -20.07 2.42 11.02
C GLN A 40 -19.30 3.73 10.76
N ASP A 41 -18.48 4.18 11.72
CA ASP A 41 -17.61 5.36 11.55
C ASP A 41 -16.51 5.12 10.50
N MET A 42 -15.97 3.92 10.41
CA MET A 42 -14.93 3.60 9.40
C MET A 42 -15.46 3.64 7.97
N LEU A 43 -16.71 3.19 7.73
CA LEU A 43 -17.34 3.21 6.40
C LEU A 43 -17.64 4.64 5.92
N GLN A 44 -17.70 5.61 6.83
CA GLN A 44 -17.96 7.02 6.53
C GLN A 44 -16.71 7.86 6.39
N THR A 45 -15.55 7.35 6.83
CA THR A 45 -14.27 8.07 6.74
C THR A 45 -13.57 7.80 5.42
N PRO A 46 -13.39 8.81 4.54
CA PRO A 46 -12.63 8.62 3.31
C PRO A 46 -11.15 8.40 3.62
N PHE A 47 -10.60 7.26 3.19
CA PHE A 47 -9.17 7.00 3.30
C PHE A 47 -8.38 7.70 2.20
N TYR A 48 -7.27 8.32 2.57
CA TYR A 48 -6.31 8.83 1.61
C TYR A 48 -5.43 7.68 1.09
N ILE A 49 -5.51 7.39 -0.22
CA ILE A 49 -4.73 6.31 -0.83
C ILE A 49 -3.35 6.86 -1.23
N ALA A 50 -2.31 6.30 -0.63
CA ALA A 50 -0.92 6.67 -0.89
C ALA A 50 -0.05 5.43 -1.10
N CYS A 51 1.02 5.58 -1.89
CA CYS A 51 2.08 4.59 -2.00
C CYS A 51 3.24 5.02 -1.11
N LEU A 52 3.58 4.20 -0.11
CA LEU A 52 4.68 4.46 0.79
C LEU A 52 5.98 3.84 0.24
N ARG A 53 7.07 4.59 0.33
CA ARG A 53 8.41 4.06 0.06
C ARG A 53 8.99 3.54 1.37
N LEU A 54 9.13 2.22 1.48
CA LEU A 54 9.64 1.55 2.68
C LEU A 54 11.13 1.20 2.61
N SER A 55 11.77 1.35 1.44
CA SER A 55 13.18 1.00 1.24
C SER A 55 14.07 1.64 2.31
N GLY A 56 14.72 0.79 3.12
CA GLY A 56 15.56 1.17 4.25
C GLY A 56 14.83 1.85 5.41
N ARG A 57 13.49 1.76 5.46
CA ARG A 57 12.68 2.27 6.57
C ARG A 57 12.38 1.15 7.55
N ARG A 58 12.63 1.42 8.84
CA ARG A 58 12.33 0.46 9.89
C ARG A 58 10.83 0.23 10.01
N CYS A 59 10.43 -1.05 9.95
CA CYS A 59 9.08 -1.53 10.12
C CYS A 59 9.08 -2.56 11.24
N VAL A 60 8.18 -2.43 12.21
CA VAL A 60 8.10 -3.34 13.35
C VAL A 60 6.83 -4.17 13.24
N VAL A 61 6.96 -5.48 13.37
CA VAL A 61 5.84 -6.42 13.46
C VAL A 61 5.90 -7.09 14.83
N VAL A 62 4.81 -7.01 15.59
CA VAL A 62 4.65 -7.66 16.88
C VAL A 62 3.70 -8.84 16.72
N GLY A 63 4.19 -10.05 16.97
CA GLY A 63 3.47 -11.30 16.77
C GLY A 63 4.07 -12.17 15.67
N GLY A 64 4.43 -13.40 16.02
CA GLY A 64 5.19 -14.35 15.19
C GLY A 64 4.34 -15.46 14.55
N GLY A 65 3.00 -15.36 14.54
CA GLY A 65 2.12 -16.34 13.92
C GLY A 65 1.98 -16.18 12.40
N GLU A 66 1.10 -16.97 11.79
CA GLU A 66 0.80 -16.96 10.35
C GLU A 66 0.42 -15.55 9.84
N VAL A 67 -0.37 -14.81 10.62
CA VAL A 67 -0.76 -13.44 10.29
C VAL A 67 0.46 -12.50 10.31
N GLY A 68 1.35 -12.66 11.29
CA GLY A 68 2.61 -11.94 11.37
C GLY A 68 3.48 -12.18 10.14
N LEU A 69 3.59 -13.44 9.70
CA LEU A 69 4.30 -13.84 8.48
C LEU A 69 3.75 -13.10 7.25
N GLU A 70 2.44 -13.12 7.01
CA GLU A 70 1.81 -12.38 5.89
C GLU A 70 2.19 -10.89 5.88
N LYS A 71 2.25 -10.26 7.06
CA LYS A 71 2.60 -8.84 7.16
C LYS A 71 4.08 -8.59 6.91
N VAL A 72 4.95 -9.44 7.44
CA VAL A 72 6.39 -9.41 7.19
C VAL A 72 6.68 -9.54 5.69
N GLU A 73 6.11 -10.53 5.01
CA GLU A 73 6.27 -10.71 3.56
C GLU A 73 5.83 -9.48 2.76
N GLY A 74 4.67 -8.90 3.13
CA GLY A 74 4.16 -7.68 2.50
C GLY A 74 5.10 -6.48 2.63
N LEU A 75 5.80 -6.34 3.76
CA LEU A 75 6.80 -5.30 4.01
C LEU A 75 8.11 -5.57 3.26
N LEU A 76 8.56 -6.83 3.20
CA LEU A 76 9.77 -7.24 2.49
C LEU A 76 9.64 -7.02 0.98
N VAL A 77 8.49 -7.29 0.38
CA VAL A 77 8.20 -6.97 -1.04
C VAL A 77 8.38 -5.46 -1.35
N CYS A 78 8.27 -4.62 -0.33
CA CYS A 78 8.46 -3.17 -0.43
C CYS A 78 9.86 -2.72 0.03
N ASP A 79 10.80 -3.67 0.22
CA ASP A 79 12.18 -3.41 0.67
C ASP A 79 12.25 -2.72 2.05
N GLY A 80 11.32 -3.05 2.94
CA GLY A 80 11.27 -2.56 4.32
C GLY A 80 12.33 -3.23 5.20
N ASP A 81 12.96 -2.47 6.11
CA ASP A 81 13.84 -3.00 7.17
C ASP A 81 12.97 -3.53 8.31
N VAL A 82 12.68 -4.84 8.27
CA VAL A 82 11.69 -5.46 9.15
C VAL A 82 12.34 -5.98 10.43
N THR A 83 11.78 -5.58 11.57
CA THR A 83 12.05 -6.16 12.89
C THR A 83 10.79 -6.88 13.37
N LEU A 84 10.90 -8.19 13.59
CA LEU A 84 9.88 -9.02 14.23
C LEU A 84 10.14 -9.06 15.73
N ILE A 85 9.09 -8.90 16.53
CA ILE A 85 9.14 -9.03 17.99
C ILE A 85 8.12 -10.08 18.41
N ALA A 86 8.60 -11.21 18.86
CA ALA A 86 7.78 -12.32 19.31
C ALA A 86 8.62 -13.33 20.10
N PRO A 87 8.11 -13.92 21.22
CA PRO A 87 8.81 -14.99 21.93
C PRO A 87 8.98 -16.25 21.08
N GLU A 88 7.99 -16.54 20.24
CA GLU A 88 7.95 -17.65 19.30
C GLU A 88 7.57 -17.15 17.91
N ALA A 89 8.06 -17.82 16.88
CA ALA A 89 7.79 -17.44 15.49
C ALA A 89 7.51 -18.67 14.63
N ASP A 90 6.69 -18.45 13.60
CA ASP A 90 6.44 -19.41 12.53
C ASP A 90 7.77 -19.89 11.93
N PRO A 91 7.88 -21.17 11.49
CA PRO A 91 9.10 -21.69 10.87
C PRO A 91 9.62 -20.85 9.70
N GLU A 92 8.74 -20.27 8.88
CA GLU A 92 9.14 -19.42 7.75
C GLU A 92 9.72 -18.08 8.23
N LEU A 93 9.16 -17.48 9.29
CA LEU A 93 9.74 -16.30 9.93
C LEU A 93 11.11 -16.58 10.53
N THR A 94 11.25 -17.76 11.14
CA THR A 94 12.55 -18.23 11.67
C THR A 94 13.58 -18.35 10.55
N GLN A 95 13.19 -18.91 9.41
CA GLN A 95 14.05 -19.03 8.23
C GLN A 95 14.46 -17.66 7.69
N LEU A 96 13.52 -16.72 7.54
CA LEU A 96 13.81 -15.34 7.10
C LEU A 96 14.78 -14.63 8.04
N ALA A 97 14.70 -14.89 9.34
CA ALA A 97 15.64 -14.33 10.31
C ALA A 97 17.04 -14.96 10.18
N LEU A 98 17.14 -16.27 9.96
CA LEU A 98 18.43 -16.96 9.74
C LEU A 98 19.11 -16.50 8.45
N GLU A 99 18.35 -16.18 7.41
CA GLU A 99 18.84 -15.63 6.15
C GLU A 99 19.24 -14.15 6.25
N GLY A 100 18.93 -13.50 7.38
CA GLY A 100 19.17 -12.08 7.58
C GLY A 100 18.22 -11.15 6.81
N SER A 101 17.11 -11.69 6.29
CA SER A 101 16.07 -10.93 5.61
C SER A 101 15.26 -10.06 6.56
N ILE A 102 15.14 -10.49 7.83
CA ILE A 102 14.51 -9.75 8.92
C ILE A 102 15.40 -9.81 10.17
N ARG A 103 15.18 -8.88 11.09
CA ARG A 103 15.69 -8.96 12.46
C ARG A 103 14.61 -9.54 13.36
N TRP A 104 14.91 -10.63 14.07
CA TRP A 104 13.98 -11.22 15.03
C TRP A 104 14.50 -11.04 16.46
N GLU A 105 13.71 -10.32 17.27
CA GLU A 105 13.89 -10.18 18.71
C GLU A 105 13.01 -11.25 19.40
N GLN A 106 13.66 -12.34 19.84
CA GLN A 106 12.97 -13.49 20.44
C GLN A 106 12.64 -13.19 21.91
N ARG A 107 11.71 -12.27 22.12
CA ARG A 107 11.22 -11.84 23.44
C ARG A 107 9.86 -11.16 23.34
N GLU A 108 9.29 -10.87 24.49
CA GLU A 108 8.10 -10.02 24.61
C GLU A 108 8.39 -8.59 24.13
N TYR A 109 7.31 -7.90 23.70
CA TYR A 109 7.34 -6.51 23.28
C TYR A 109 7.63 -5.56 24.43
N GLU A 110 8.47 -4.57 24.20
CA GLU A 110 8.75 -3.45 25.07
C GLU A 110 8.46 -2.12 24.36
N THR A 111 8.04 -1.07 25.14
CA THR A 111 7.63 0.24 24.56
C THR A 111 8.72 0.89 23.69
N GLY A 112 10.00 0.68 24.01
CA GLY A 112 11.12 1.19 23.20
C GLY A 112 11.32 0.52 21.84
N ASP A 113 10.64 -0.60 21.57
CA ASP A 113 10.79 -1.36 20.33
C ASP A 113 10.32 -0.60 19.09
N LEU A 114 9.46 0.38 19.26
CA LEU A 114 8.96 1.22 18.17
C LEU A 114 9.85 2.41 17.83
N ASP A 115 10.91 2.66 18.61
CA ASP A 115 11.73 3.86 18.42
C ASP A 115 12.40 3.86 17.04
N GLY A 116 12.17 4.95 16.29
CA GLY A 116 12.69 5.14 14.94
C GLY A 116 12.01 4.34 13.84
N ALA A 117 10.95 3.58 14.13
CA ALA A 117 10.18 2.89 13.12
C ALA A 117 9.20 3.84 12.40
N LEU A 118 8.91 3.56 11.13
CA LEU A 118 7.90 4.25 10.34
C LEU A 118 6.52 3.60 10.51
N ILE A 119 6.51 2.27 10.60
CA ILE A 119 5.28 1.46 10.65
C ILE A 119 5.39 0.49 11.82
N ALA A 120 4.29 0.35 12.56
CA ALA A 120 4.06 -0.72 13.52
C ALA A 120 2.85 -1.57 13.09
N ILE A 121 3.00 -2.89 13.13
CA ILE A 121 1.89 -3.83 12.90
C ILE A 121 1.79 -4.74 14.11
N ALA A 122 0.62 -4.76 14.77
CA ALA A 122 0.32 -5.70 15.84
C ALA A 122 -0.53 -6.86 15.28
N ALA A 123 0.03 -8.07 15.31
CA ALA A 123 -0.55 -9.29 14.78
C ALA A 123 -0.52 -10.40 15.85
N THR A 124 -0.99 -10.09 17.06
CA THR A 124 -1.05 -11.03 18.18
C THR A 124 -2.49 -11.35 18.58
N ASP A 125 -2.69 -12.45 19.27
CA ASP A 125 -3.97 -12.83 19.87
C ASP A 125 -4.19 -12.13 21.23
N ASP A 126 -3.17 -11.43 21.77
CA ASP A 126 -3.25 -10.70 23.01
C ASP A 126 -3.79 -9.27 22.79
N THR A 127 -5.05 -9.09 23.14
CA THR A 127 -5.75 -7.79 22.98
C THR A 127 -5.09 -6.66 23.79
N ASP A 128 -4.61 -6.95 25.01
CA ASP A 128 -3.99 -5.93 25.87
C ASP A 128 -2.63 -5.50 25.30
N LEU A 129 -1.87 -6.44 24.75
CA LEU A 129 -0.63 -6.16 24.04
C LEU A 129 -0.90 -5.33 22.78
N ASN A 130 -1.89 -5.70 21.97
CA ASN A 130 -2.27 -4.96 20.77
C ASN A 130 -2.66 -3.51 21.08
N ILE A 131 -3.43 -3.28 22.16
CA ILE A 131 -3.78 -1.94 22.63
C ILE A 131 -2.53 -1.17 23.08
N ARG A 132 -1.59 -1.82 23.77
CA ARG A 132 -0.33 -1.20 24.20
C ARG A 132 0.51 -0.76 22.99
N VAL A 133 0.68 -1.63 22.00
CA VAL A 133 1.40 -1.30 20.75
C VAL A 133 0.74 -0.12 20.04
N PHE A 134 -0.59 -0.10 19.96
CA PHE A 134 -1.32 1.01 19.36
C PHE A 134 -1.06 2.34 20.08
N ASN A 135 -1.19 2.37 21.43
CA ASN A 135 -0.98 3.58 22.21
C ASN A 135 0.46 4.08 22.06
N ASP A 136 1.45 3.18 22.14
CA ASP A 136 2.86 3.51 22.00
C ASP A 136 3.19 4.09 20.62
N ALA A 137 2.52 3.60 19.55
CA ALA A 137 2.65 4.11 18.20
C ALA A 137 1.96 5.47 18.01
N GLU A 138 0.76 5.67 18.56
CA GLU A 138 0.03 6.94 18.50
C GLU A 138 0.81 8.06 19.22
N GLU A 139 1.40 7.77 20.39
CA GLU A 139 2.25 8.73 21.11
C GLU A 139 3.46 9.20 20.27
N ARG A 140 3.92 8.38 19.34
CA ARG A 140 5.03 8.66 18.42
C ARG A 140 4.60 9.20 17.07
N ALA A 141 3.29 9.40 16.86
CA ALA A 141 2.69 9.79 15.57
C ALA A 141 3.12 8.85 14.41
N MET A 142 3.18 7.55 14.68
CA MET A 142 3.56 6.51 13.73
C MET A 142 2.35 5.95 12.98
N LEU A 143 2.62 5.31 11.84
CA LEU A 143 1.62 4.48 11.18
C LEU A 143 1.46 3.17 11.95
N VAL A 144 0.23 2.89 12.40
CA VAL A 144 -0.08 1.66 13.15
C VAL A 144 -1.29 0.94 12.58
N ASN A 145 -1.15 -0.38 12.48
CA ASN A 145 -2.23 -1.29 12.08
C ASN A 145 -2.30 -2.43 13.09
N VAL A 146 -3.42 -2.57 13.77
CA VAL A 146 -3.74 -3.73 14.60
C VAL A 146 -4.64 -4.64 13.78
N VAL A 147 -4.15 -5.84 13.50
CA VAL A 147 -4.87 -6.78 12.62
C VAL A 147 -6.22 -7.14 13.20
N ASP A 148 -7.24 -7.13 12.34
CA ASP A 148 -8.65 -7.42 12.67
C ASP A 148 -9.29 -6.50 13.71
N VAL A 149 -8.63 -5.39 14.09
CA VAL A 149 -9.17 -4.40 15.04
C VAL A 149 -9.19 -3.01 14.41
N PRO A 150 -10.13 -2.72 13.49
CA PRO A 150 -10.18 -1.45 12.76
C PRO A 150 -10.09 -0.18 13.59
N PRO A 151 -10.72 -0.08 14.80
CA PRO A 151 -10.59 1.10 15.63
C PRO A 151 -9.17 1.38 16.18
N LEU A 152 -8.28 0.39 16.12
CA LEU A 152 -6.88 0.50 16.51
C LEU A 152 -5.96 0.59 15.27
N CYS A 153 -6.45 1.22 14.20
CA CYS A 153 -5.70 1.41 12.96
C CYS A 153 -5.77 2.87 12.53
N ASN A 154 -4.63 3.53 12.33
CA ASN A 154 -4.59 4.83 11.66
C ASN A 154 -4.28 4.72 10.16
N PHE A 155 -3.94 3.51 9.69
CA PHE A 155 -3.91 3.15 8.27
C PHE A 155 -4.41 1.72 8.06
N ILE A 156 -4.91 1.43 6.87
CA ILE A 156 -5.36 0.10 6.48
C ILE A 156 -4.54 -0.43 5.30
N LEU A 157 -4.42 -1.74 5.22
CA LEU A 157 -3.79 -2.42 4.10
C LEU A 157 -4.87 -2.84 3.09
N PRO A 158 -4.93 -2.23 1.90
CA PRO A 158 -5.88 -2.62 0.87
C PRO A 158 -5.49 -3.97 0.25
N ALA A 159 -6.42 -4.63 -0.42
CA ALA A 159 -6.06 -5.74 -1.29
C ALA A 159 -5.24 -5.22 -2.47
N ILE A 160 -4.11 -5.86 -2.79
CA ILE A 160 -3.18 -5.38 -3.81
C ILE A 160 -3.02 -6.43 -4.91
N VAL A 161 -3.16 -6.00 -6.16
CA VAL A 161 -2.69 -6.70 -7.35
C VAL A 161 -1.33 -6.14 -7.71
N ARG A 162 -0.31 -7.00 -7.84
CA ARG A 162 1.03 -6.61 -8.30
C ARG A 162 1.43 -7.43 -9.50
N THR A 163 1.93 -6.75 -10.54
CA THR A 163 2.51 -7.40 -11.72
C THR A 163 3.68 -6.55 -12.19
N GLY A 164 4.91 -7.00 -11.94
CA GLY A 164 6.10 -6.19 -12.18
C GLY A 164 6.04 -4.83 -11.46
N PRO A 165 6.23 -3.70 -12.16
CA PRO A 165 6.20 -2.37 -11.57
C PRO A 165 4.77 -1.85 -11.29
N LEU A 166 3.75 -2.56 -11.77
CA LEU A 166 2.35 -2.15 -11.55
C LEU A 166 1.85 -2.59 -10.19
N ALA A 167 1.09 -1.71 -9.54
CA ALA A 167 0.35 -2.02 -8.34
C ALA A 167 -1.04 -1.37 -8.42
N VAL A 168 -2.09 -2.16 -8.17
CA VAL A 168 -3.47 -1.67 -8.06
C VAL A 168 -3.95 -1.98 -6.65
N ALA A 169 -4.25 -0.93 -5.89
CA ALA A 169 -4.80 -1.04 -4.54
C ALA A 169 -6.34 -1.02 -4.58
N ILE A 170 -6.97 -1.94 -3.89
CA ILE A 170 -8.42 -2.13 -3.87
C ILE A 170 -8.87 -2.02 -2.42
N SER A 171 -9.60 -0.96 -2.10
CA SER A 171 -10.20 -0.76 -0.79
C SER A 171 -11.72 -0.76 -0.90
N THR A 172 -12.37 -1.45 0.02
CA THR A 172 -13.83 -1.38 0.23
C THR A 172 -14.15 -0.59 1.50
N ALA A 173 -13.19 0.16 2.03
CA ALA A 173 -13.30 0.87 3.31
C ALA A 173 -13.78 -0.04 4.46
N GLY A 174 -13.37 -1.31 4.46
CA GLY A 174 -13.81 -2.29 5.45
C GLY A 174 -15.19 -2.93 5.18
N ALA A 175 -15.94 -2.46 4.17
CA ALA A 175 -17.30 -2.94 3.90
C ALA A 175 -17.36 -4.43 3.55
N SER A 176 -16.39 -4.95 2.79
CA SER A 176 -16.40 -6.37 2.39
C SER A 176 -15.03 -6.88 1.97
N PRO A 177 -14.31 -7.58 2.83
CA PRO A 177 -13.07 -8.28 2.45
C PRO A 177 -13.28 -9.29 1.31
N ALA A 178 -14.43 -9.99 1.29
CA ALA A 178 -14.76 -10.93 0.22
C ALA A 178 -14.91 -10.25 -1.15
N LEU A 179 -15.51 -9.05 -1.19
CA LEU A 179 -15.61 -8.25 -2.41
C LEU A 179 -14.22 -7.78 -2.87
N ALA A 180 -13.39 -7.29 -1.95
CA ALA A 180 -12.03 -6.88 -2.27
C ALA A 180 -11.19 -8.05 -2.84
N LYS A 181 -11.33 -9.26 -2.27
CA LYS A 181 -10.68 -10.48 -2.77
C LYS A 181 -11.15 -10.88 -4.17
N ARG A 182 -12.47 -10.77 -4.43
CA ARG A 182 -13.02 -11.02 -5.77
C ARG A 182 -12.48 -10.00 -6.77
N MET A 183 -12.54 -8.71 -6.45
CA MET A 183 -12.01 -7.64 -7.32
C MET A 183 -10.51 -7.81 -7.58
N LYS A 184 -9.72 -8.23 -6.58
CA LYS A 184 -8.29 -8.52 -6.74
C LYS A 184 -8.07 -9.55 -7.85
N ARG A 185 -8.85 -10.63 -7.90
CA ARG A 185 -8.74 -11.66 -8.94
C ARG A 185 -9.12 -11.10 -10.31
N GLU A 186 -10.29 -10.46 -10.43
CA GLU A 186 -10.80 -9.91 -11.70
C GLU A 186 -9.87 -8.83 -12.27
N ILE A 187 -9.35 -7.95 -11.42
CA ILE A 187 -8.40 -6.90 -11.83
C ILE A 187 -7.03 -7.53 -12.20
N GLY A 188 -6.59 -8.56 -11.47
CA GLY A 188 -5.36 -9.26 -11.78
C GLY A 188 -5.38 -9.94 -13.17
N GLU A 189 -6.53 -10.49 -13.54
CA GLU A 189 -6.74 -11.07 -14.88
C GLU A 189 -6.77 -10.00 -15.98
N LEU A 190 -7.35 -8.82 -15.69
CA LEU A 190 -7.49 -7.73 -16.66
C LEU A 190 -6.18 -6.97 -16.87
N PHE A 191 -5.44 -6.66 -15.82
CA PHE A 191 -4.20 -5.87 -15.82
C PHE A 191 -2.97 -6.74 -15.56
N GLY A 192 -2.81 -7.82 -16.32
CA GLY A 192 -1.72 -8.79 -16.22
C GLY A 192 -0.39 -8.32 -16.83
N GLU A 193 0.40 -9.30 -17.26
CA GLU A 193 1.75 -9.13 -17.78
C GLU A 193 1.88 -8.09 -18.91
N PRO A 194 0.95 -7.96 -19.91
CA PRO A 194 1.08 -6.96 -20.97
C PRO A 194 1.25 -5.53 -20.45
N TYR A 195 0.47 -5.14 -19.44
CA TYR A 195 0.58 -3.81 -18.84
C TYR A 195 1.89 -3.61 -18.10
N ALA A 196 2.39 -4.64 -17.42
CA ALA A 196 3.68 -4.59 -16.72
C ALA A 196 4.83 -4.43 -17.70
N VAL A 197 4.81 -5.18 -18.81
CA VAL A 197 5.81 -5.07 -19.87
C VAL A 197 5.78 -3.69 -20.51
N LEU A 198 4.60 -3.16 -20.83
CA LEU A 198 4.47 -1.80 -21.37
C LEU A 198 5.05 -0.77 -20.40
N ALA A 199 4.75 -0.87 -19.10
CA ALA A 199 5.28 0.05 -18.09
C ALA A 199 6.82 0.02 -18.02
N ILE A 200 7.44 -1.14 -18.17
CA ILE A 200 8.91 -1.29 -18.25
C ILE A 200 9.45 -0.60 -19.50
N LEU A 201 8.87 -0.87 -20.66
CA LEU A 201 9.31 -0.28 -21.93
C LEU A 201 9.19 1.25 -21.94
N LEU A 202 8.10 1.78 -21.37
CA LEU A 202 7.91 3.22 -21.21
C LEU A 202 8.92 3.82 -20.21
N ASN A 203 9.27 3.09 -19.15
CA ASN A 203 10.29 3.54 -18.21
C ASN A 203 11.68 3.62 -18.87
N ASP A 204 12.03 2.66 -19.73
CA ASP A 204 13.29 2.65 -20.49
C ASP A 204 13.39 3.89 -21.40
N ALA A 205 12.27 4.31 -22.02
CA ALA A 205 12.19 5.49 -22.85
C ALA A 205 12.31 6.83 -22.06
N ARG A 206 12.14 6.81 -20.72
CA ARG A 206 12.15 8.05 -19.89
C ARG A 206 13.47 8.80 -19.93
N GLY A 207 14.60 8.09 -19.99
CA GLY A 207 15.93 8.70 -20.08
C GLY A 207 16.06 9.56 -21.31
N TRP A 208 15.72 8.99 -22.47
CA TRP A 208 15.70 9.70 -23.74
C TRP A 208 14.73 10.90 -23.71
N ALA A 209 13.49 10.70 -23.27
CA ALA A 209 12.48 11.74 -23.23
C ALA A 209 12.90 12.93 -22.34
N LYS A 210 13.56 12.69 -21.21
CA LYS A 210 14.09 13.76 -20.34
C LYS A 210 15.26 14.52 -20.98
N ALA A 211 16.13 13.85 -21.73
CA ALA A 211 17.28 14.46 -22.39
C ALA A 211 16.89 15.24 -23.64
N THR A 212 15.86 14.78 -24.36
CA THR A 212 15.54 15.29 -25.71
C THR A 212 14.35 16.25 -25.71
N LEU A 213 13.35 16.01 -24.86
CA LEU A 213 12.11 16.78 -24.84
C LEU A 213 12.14 17.83 -23.71
N PRO A 214 12.23 19.14 -24.01
CA PRO A 214 12.52 20.16 -23.01
C PRO A 214 11.36 20.42 -22.05
N THR A 215 10.10 20.36 -22.54
CA THR A 215 8.95 20.72 -21.73
C THR A 215 8.23 19.49 -21.16
N TYR A 216 7.49 19.71 -20.07
CA TYR A 216 6.57 18.68 -19.55
C TYR A 216 5.51 18.28 -20.58
N GLN A 217 5.02 19.26 -21.36
CA GLN A 217 3.96 19.02 -22.35
C GLN A 217 4.46 18.12 -23.49
N ASP A 218 5.68 18.32 -23.98
CA ASP A 218 6.27 17.49 -25.02
C ASP A 218 6.42 16.05 -24.54
N ARG A 219 6.93 15.86 -23.32
CA ARG A 219 7.07 14.54 -22.73
C ARG A 219 5.72 13.86 -22.52
N LYS A 220 4.70 14.61 -22.09
CA LYS A 220 3.34 14.10 -21.94
C LYS A 220 2.79 13.60 -23.28
N GLN A 221 2.86 14.44 -24.32
CA GLN A 221 2.38 14.08 -25.67
C GLN A 221 3.12 12.88 -26.24
N PHE A 222 4.42 12.80 -26.06
CA PHE A 222 5.23 11.66 -26.47
C PHE A 222 4.72 10.35 -25.82
N PHE A 223 4.56 10.30 -24.50
CA PHE A 223 4.07 9.10 -23.85
C PHE A 223 2.60 8.77 -24.18
N GLU A 224 1.75 9.80 -24.29
CA GLU A 224 0.35 9.61 -24.70
C GLU A 224 0.23 9.08 -26.12
N SER A 225 1.09 9.47 -27.06
CA SER A 225 1.10 8.95 -28.43
C SER A 225 1.45 7.45 -28.50
N ILE A 226 2.28 6.97 -27.58
CA ILE A 226 2.61 5.53 -27.49
C ILE A 226 1.46 4.75 -26.82
N VAL A 227 0.99 5.21 -25.66
CA VAL A 227 -0.01 4.50 -24.86
C VAL A 227 -1.35 4.38 -25.60
N ASN A 228 -1.71 5.43 -26.36
CA ASN A 228 -2.96 5.49 -27.13
C ASN A 228 -2.70 5.30 -28.65
N GLY A 229 -1.58 4.69 -29.00
CA GLY A 229 -1.19 4.48 -30.39
C GLY A 229 -2.05 3.47 -31.14
N ASP A 230 -1.96 3.51 -32.47
CA ASP A 230 -2.51 2.50 -33.36
C ASP A 230 -1.35 1.95 -34.20
N PRO A 231 -1.05 0.62 -34.09
CA PRO A 231 -1.77 -0.40 -33.32
C PRO A 231 -1.65 -0.25 -31.79
N ASP A 232 -2.67 -0.73 -31.06
CA ASP A 232 -2.69 -0.70 -29.59
C ASP A 232 -1.53 -1.50 -28.99
N PRO A 233 -0.62 -0.89 -28.22
CA PRO A 233 0.53 -1.58 -27.63
C PRO A 233 0.14 -2.70 -26.67
N ILE A 234 -1.01 -2.63 -26.01
CA ILE A 234 -1.49 -3.70 -25.13
C ILE A 234 -1.92 -4.93 -25.95
N GLU A 235 -2.60 -4.73 -27.06
CA GLU A 235 -3.00 -5.84 -27.94
C GLU A 235 -1.78 -6.51 -28.59
N LEU A 236 -0.77 -5.74 -28.97
CA LEU A 236 0.50 -6.29 -29.47
C LEU A 236 1.19 -7.15 -28.40
N LEU A 237 1.23 -6.68 -27.15
CA LEU A 237 1.81 -7.44 -26.04
C LEU A 237 1.00 -8.69 -25.68
N ARG A 238 -0.32 -8.63 -25.79
CA ARG A 238 -1.19 -9.82 -25.66
C ARG A 238 -0.92 -10.87 -26.72
N ALA A 239 -0.57 -10.41 -27.92
CA ALA A 239 -0.15 -11.29 -29.01
C ALA A 239 1.30 -11.79 -28.87
N GLY A 240 2.05 -11.37 -27.85
CA GLY A 240 3.45 -11.74 -27.63
C GLY A 240 4.46 -10.93 -28.44
N ASP A 241 4.03 -9.87 -29.12
CA ASP A 241 4.89 -9.03 -29.98
C ASP A 241 5.45 -7.80 -29.27
N ALA A 242 6.32 -8.04 -28.30
CA ALA A 242 7.03 -6.96 -27.61
C ALA A 242 8.00 -6.19 -28.55
N GLN A 243 8.42 -6.79 -29.66
CA GLN A 243 9.30 -6.14 -30.64
C GLN A 243 8.55 -5.05 -31.41
N ALA A 244 7.30 -5.30 -31.80
CA ALA A 244 6.47 -4.27 -32.44
C ALA A 244 6.26 -3.07 -31.51
N VAL A 245 6.06 -3.28 -30.19
CA VAL A 245 5.94 -2.17 -29.24
C VAL A 245 7.24 -1.39 -29.10
N ARG A 246 8.40 -2.04 -29.11
CA ARG A 246 9.70 -1.33 -29.15
C ARG A 246 9.84 -0.48 -30.41
N ALA A 247 9.43 -1.00 -31.57
CA ALA A 247 9.42 -0.26 -32.81
C ALA A 247 8.50 0.97 -32.75
N LEU A 248 7.30 0.86 -32.16
CA LEU A 248 6.40 1.99 -31.92
C LEU A 248 7.07 3.09 -31.07
N ILE A 249 7.80 2.70 -30.04
CA ILE A 249 8.52 3.65 -29.18
C ILE A 249 9.63 4.35 -29.96
N GLU A 250 10.40 3.62 -30.78
CA GLU A 250 11.46 4.17 -31.62
C GLU A 250 10.90 5.11 -32.69
N ASP A 251 9.76 4.77 -33.30
CA ASP A 251 9.06 5.63 -34.26
C ASP A 251 8.59 6.93 -33.60
N ALA A 252 8.00 6.82 -32.42
CA ALA A 252 7.66 8.01 -31.65
C ALA A 252 8.88 8.86 -31.29
N GLN A 253 9.99 8.23 -30.88
CA GLN A 253 11.24 8.95 -30.63
C GLN A 253 11.74 9.71 -31.87
N ARG A 254 11.68 9.10 -33.06
CA ARG A 254 12.03 9.77 -34.32
C ARG A 254 11.11 10.93 -34.66
N ALA A 255 9.80 10.76 -34.43
CA ALA A 255 8.81 11.81 -34.70
C ALA A 255 8.92 13.03 -33.79
N TYR A 256 9.33 12.83 -32.53
CA TYR A 256 9.48 13.89 -31.53
C TYR A 256 10.92 14.41 -31.38
N ALA A 257 11.90 13.84 -32.08
CA ALA A 257 13.26 14.36 -32.06
C ALA A 257 13.30 15.76 -32.66
N PRO A 258 13.99 16.72 -32.03
CA PRO A 258 14.18 18.04 -32.64
C PRO A 258 14.99 17.91 -33.94
N VAL A 259 14.56 18.64 -34.96
CA VAL A 259 15.22 18.73 -36.29
C VAL A 259 16.55 19.48 -36.17
#